data_61ffb1f252bbdcdb59cd0fa0c78e39ab
#
_entry.id   61ffb1f252bbdcdb59cd0fa0c78e39ab
#
_cell.length_a   1.000
_cell.length_b   1.000
_cell.length_c   1.000
_cell.angle_alpha   90.00
_cell.angle_beta   90.00
_cell.angle_gamma   90.00
#
_symmetry.space_group_name_H-M   'P 1'
#
loop_
_entity.id
_entity.type
_entity.pdbx_description
1 polymer ?
#
loop_
_entity_poly.entity_id
_entity_poly.type
_entity_poly.pdbx_seq_one_letter_code
_entity_poly.pdbx_strand_id
1 'polypeptide(L)'
;GVYADGSHAAVAVARMAASEGAAALLVFPPNSMSMGGQLRPDMAIAHFKMIADATDLPLILFQYPASTGLGYPFETMLQIFAEVPSVVAIKDWCNDPMLHERHIKTFQSLPRRVNVLSTHSSWLMASLSMKPAGLLSGAGSVIADLQVELFNAMQRDDLAMARSVNDRIYPLAQAFYRAPFLDMHNRMKECLVLLGRLDQAIVRPPLQKLEEDEIVKLKQALVAAGLQN
;
A
#
# COMPACT_ATOMS: atom_id res chain seq x y z
N GLY A 1 -4.24 1.17 10.46
CA GLY A 1 -3.65 2.38 9.86
C GLY A 1 -3.70 3.55 10.81
N VAL A 2 -2.59 4.29 10.93
CA VAL A 2 -2.51 5.55 11.66
C VAL A 2 -2.56 6.67 10.63
N TYR A 3 -3.75 7.26 10.47
CA TYR A 3 -4.02 8.36 9.55
C TYR A 3 -4.69 9.50 10.33
N ALA A 4 -4.03 10.64 10.38
CA ALA A 4 -4.54 11.86 11.02
C ALA A 4 -3.77 13.09 10.51
N ASP A 5 -4.42 14.27 10.53
CA ASP A 5 -3.82 15.51 10.04
C ASP A 5 -2.81 16.15 11.00
N GLY A 6 -2.73 15.66 12.23
CA GLY A 6 -1.77 16.15 13.23
C GLY A 6 -1.22 15.04 14.10
N SER A 7 0.02 15.23 14.59
CA SER A 7 0.76 14.21 15.35
C SER A 7 0.06 13.79 16.64
N HIS A 8 -0.59 14.71 17.35
CA HIS A 8 -1.33 14.36 18.58
C HIS A 8 -2.52 13.43 18.31
N ALA A 9 -3.27 13.69 17.22
CA ALA A 9 -4.36 12.80 16.81
C ALA A 9 -3.82 11.44 16.32
N ALA A 10 -2.69 11.43 15.61
CA ALA A 10 -2.01 10.19 15.21
C ALA A 10 -1.58 9.35 16.42
N VAL A 11 -1.05 9.97 17.48
CA VAL A 11 -0.72 9.31 18.75
C VAL A 11 -1.95 8.68 19.39
N ALA A 12 -3.09 9.38 19.43
CA ALA A 12 -4.33 8.84 19.99
C ALA A 12 -4.80 7.59 19.18
N VAL A 13 -4.75 7.66 17.85
CA VAL A 13 -5.05 6.51 16.97
C VAL A 13 -4.08 5.35 17.19
N ALA A 14 -2.78 5.63 17.36
CA ALA A 14 -1.76 4.62 17.61
C ALA A 14 -2.02 3.87 18.94
N ARG A 15 -2.32 4.60 20.02
CA ARG A 15 -2.67 4.01 21.31
C ARG A 15 -3.94 3.16 21.25
N MET A 16 -4.97 3.68 20.58
CA MET A 16 -6.21 2.92 20.35
C MET A 16 -5.95 1.63 19.59
N ALA A 17 -5.18 1.69 18.49
CA ALA A 17 -4.84 0.50 17.71
C ALA A 17 -4.03 -0.52 18.54
N ALA A 18 -3.11 -0.06 19.40
CA ALA A 18 -2.37 -0.92 20.30
C ALA A 18 -3.28 -1.61 21.32
N SER A 19 -4.21 -0.87 21.93
CA SER A 19 -5.19 -1.44 22.90
C SER A 19 -6.13 -2.47 22.26
N GLU A 20 -6.40 -2.35 20.96
CA GLU A 20 -7.21 -3.31 20.19
C GLU A 20 -6.38 -4.48 19.62
N GLY A 21 -5.12 -4.63 20.02
CA GLY A 21 -4.28 -5.79 19.66
C GLY A 21 -3.63 -5.71 18.28
N ALA A 22 -3.42 -4.52 17.74
CA ALA A 22 -2.65 -4.39 16.48
C ALA A 22 -1.23 -4.94 16.66
N ALA A 23 -0.74 -5.69 15.64
CA ALA A 23 0.61 -6.24 15.62
C ALA A 23 1.66 -5.25 15.07
N ALA A 24 1.23 -4.26 14.29
CA ALA A 24 2.07 -3.21 13.70
C ALA A 24 1.19 -2.02 13.31
N LEU A 25 1.80 -0.85 13.13
CA LEU A 25 1.12 0.37 12.73
C LEU A 25 1.59 0.83 11.34
N LEU A 26 0.68 0.93 10.37
CA LEU A 26 0.93 1.59 9.10
C LEU A 26 0.71 3.10 9.28
N VAL A 27 1.79 3.87 9.24
CA VAL A 27 1.78 5.32 9.48
C VAL A 27 1.73 6.06 8.15
N PHE A 28 0.67 6.82 7.98
CA PHE A 28 0.45 7.67 6.81
C PHE A 28 1.09 9.05 7.02
N PRO A 29 1.59 9.70 5.97
CA PRO A 29 1.96 11.11 6.07
C PRO A 29 0.71 11.97 6.34
N PRO A 30 0.77 12.93 7.26
CA PRO A 30 -0.34 13.87 7.48
C PRO A 30 -0.60 14.73 6.24
N ASN A 31 -1.86 15.00 5.91
CA ASN A 31 -2.21 15.88 4.78
C ASN A 31 -1.61 17.28 4.87
N SER A 32 -1.39 17.78 6.09
CA SER A 32 -0.71 19.06 6.34
C SER A 32 0.70 19.14 5.74
N MET A 33 1.34 17.99 5.46
CA MET A 33 2.64 17.93 4.80
C MET A 33 2.59 18.07 3.27
N SER A 34 1.41 18.00 2.63
CA SER A 34 1.28 18.04 1.17
C SER A 34 1.77 19.33 0.52
N MET A 35 1.85 20.42 1.29
CA MET A 35 2.27 21.75 0.82
C MET A 35 3.74 22.06 1.16
N GLY A 36 4.64 21.15 0.85
CA GLY A 36 6.08 21.37 1.01
C GLY A 36 6.70 20.67 2.23
N GLY A 37 5.97 19.77 2.89
CA GLY A 37 6.50 18.99 4.01
C GLY A 37 7.73 18.16 3.67
N GLN A 38 7.90 17.77 2.39
CA GLN A 38 9.11 17.12 1.91
C GLN A 38 10.38 17.97 2.06
N LEU A 39 10.25 19.29 2.19
CA LEU A 39 11.35 20.21 2.47
C LEU A 39 11.65 20.37 3.97
N ARG A 40 10.90 19.69 4.82
CA ARG A 40 10.99 19.78 6.28
C ARG A 40 11.13 18.36 6.88
N PRO A 41 12.32 17.74 6.71
CA PRO A 41 12.58 16.40 7.26
C PRO A 41 12.41 16.35 8.78
N ASP A 42 12.72 17.43 9.48
CA ASP A 42 12.52 17.59 10.93
C ASP A 42 11.06 17.36 11.36
N MET A 43 10.09 17.81 10.56
CA MET A 43 8.65 17.59 10.86
C MET A 43 8.27 16.12 10.69
N ALA A 44 8.76 15.46 9.65
CA ALA A 44 8.50 14.04 9.42
C ALA A 44 9.10 13.18 10.55
N ILE A 45 10.36 13.43 10.93
CA ILE A 45 11.04 12.73 12.01
C ILE A 45 10.30 12.92 13.33
N ALA A 46 9.93 14.17 13.67
CA ALA A 46 9.18 14.48 14.89
C ALA A 46 7.82 13.75 14.92
N HIS A 47 7.11 13.67 13.80
CA HIS A 47 5.84 12.94 13.68
C HIS A 47 6.03 11.44 14.02
N PHE A 48 7.01 10.78 13.42
CA PHE A 48 7.31 9.36 13.69
C PHE A 48 7.79 9.14 15.13
N LYS A 49 8.61 10.02 15.69
CA LYS A 49 9.05 9.94 17.10
C LYS A 49 7.86 9.98 18.07
N MET A 50 6.95 10.93 17.88
CA MET A 50 5.75 11.05 18.74
C MET A 50 4.89 9.77 18.71
N ILE A 51 4.77 9.13 17.55
CA ILE A 51 4.02 7.86 17.43
C ILE A 51 4.80 6.71 18.08
N ALA A 52 6.10 6.64 17.85
CA ALA A 52 6.98 5.63 18.42
C ALA A 52 7.01 5.69 19.98
N ASP A 53 7.04 6.90 20.54
CA ASP A 53 7.01 7.13 21.99
C ASP A 53 5.66 6.77 22.62
N ALA A 54 4.63 6.62 21.82
CA ALA A 54 3.26 6.35 22.30
C ALA A 54 2.91 4.86 22.40
N THR A 55 3.72 3.97 21.79
CA THR A 55 3.47 2.53 21.68
C THR A 55 4.75 1.75 21.35
N ASP A 56 4.87 0.53 21.86
CA ASP A 56 5.99 -0.38 21.55
C ASP A 56 5.80 -1.13 20.22
N LEU A 57 4.76 -0.84 19.44
CA LEU A 57 4.48 -1.54 18.20
C LEU A 57 5.45 -1.15 17.08
N PRO A 58 5.84 -2.11 16.22
CA PRO A 58 6.61 -1.82 15.03
C PRO A 58 5.82 -0.91 14.07
N LEU A 59 6.53 0.03 13.45
CA LEU A 59 5.96 0.99 12.53
C LEU A 59 6.31 0.62 11.08
N ILE A 60 5.34 0.81 10.19
CA ILE A 60 5.48 0.70 8.73
C ILE A 60 5.23 2.09 8.16
N LEU A 61 6.25 2.72 7.57
CA LEU A 61 6.13 4.01 6.91
C LEU A 61 5.37 3.84 5.58
N PHE A 62 4.33 4.64 5.32
CA PHE A 62 3.70 4.65 4.01
C PHE A 62 4.35 5.71 3.12
N GLN A 63 5.03 5.24 2.06
CA GLN A 63 5.64 6.09 1.04
C GLN A 63 4.65 6.36 -0.09
N TYR A 64 4.37 7.62 -0.34
CA TYR A 64 3.55 8.11 -1.45
C TYR A 64 4.40 8.53 -2.66
N PRO A 65 3.79 8.64 -3.87
CA PRO A 65 4.45 9.28 -4.99
C PRO A 65 4.83 10.75 -4.66
N ALA A 66 6.01 11.18 -5.09
CA ALA A 66 6.48 12.55 -4.86
C ALA A 66 5.51 13.60 -5.43
N SER A 67 4.82 13.27 -6.53
CA SER A 67 3.82 14.15 -7.18
C SER A 67 2.61 14.48 -6.30
N THR A 68 2.36 13.72 -5.24
CA THR A 68 1.27 14.00 -4.27
C THR A 68 1.65 15.08 -3.25
N GLY A 69 2.92 15.47 -3.17
CA GLY A 69 3.45 16.31 -2.10
C GLY A 69 3.59 15.61 -0.74
N LEU A 70 3.17 14.34 -0.63
CA LEU A 70 3.20 13.53 0.60
C LEU A 70 4.33 12.49 0.61
N GLY A 71 5.02 12.30 -0.52
CA GLY A 71 6.15 11.38 -0.60
C GLY A 71 7.37 11.91 0.16
N TYR A 72 7.93 11.09 1.02
CA TYR A 72 9.16 11.44 1.72
C TYR A 72 10.37 11.35 0.78
N PRO A 73 11.28 12.35 0.77
CA PRO A 73 12.57 12.23 0.10
C PRO A 73 13.36 11.04 0.61
N PHE A 74 14.18 10.44 -0.24
CA PHE A 74 14.98 9.27 0.09
C PHE A 74 15.86 9.49 1.35
N GLU A 75 16.53 10.64 1.42
CA GLU A 75 17.40 10.99 2.55
C GLU A 75 16.61 11.21 3.84
N THR A 76 15.39 11.74 3.75
CA THR A 76 14.49 11.88 4.91
C THR A 76 14.09 10.50 5.46
N MET A 77 13.82 9.52 4.60
CA MET A 77 13.53 8.15 5.05
C MET A 77 14.72 7.53 5.77
N LEU A 78 15.94 7.70 5.25
CA LEU A 78 17.16 7.23 5.94
C LEU A 78 17.32 7.85 7.33
N GLN A 79 17.03 9.15 7.47
CA GLN A 79 17.06 9.84 8.77
C GLN A 79 15.97 9.29 9.72
N ILE A 80 14.74 9.10 9.23
CA ILE A 80 13.68 8.47 10.02
C ILE A 80 14.12 7.10 10.52
N PHE A 81 14.72 6.25 9.65
CA PHE A 81 15.18 4.93 10.07
C PHE A 81 16.31 4.98 11.11
N ALA A 82 17.20 5.95 11.00
CA ALA A 82 18.27 6.12 11.97
C ALA A 82 17.76 6.58 13.34
N GLU A 83 16.79 7.50 13.35
CA GLU A 83 16.32 8.17 14.57
C GLU A 83 15.09 7.50 15.21
N VAL A 84 14.36 6.64 14.47
CA VAL A 84 13.15 5.93 14.93
C VAL A 84 13.30 4.42 14.65
N PRO A 85 14.01 3.68 15.52
CA PRO A 85 14.31 2.25 15.31
C PRO A 85 13.08 1.36 15.19
N SER A 86 11.92 1.77 15.71
CA SER A 86 10.65 1.06 15.58
C SER A 86 10.09 1.06 14.15
N VAL A 87 10.62 1.90 13.23
CA VAL A 87 10.28 1.79 11.81
C VAL A 87 11.05 0.61 11.20
N VAL A 88 10.33 -0.49 10.96
CA VAL A 88 10.89 -1.78 10.49
C VAL A 88 10.60 -2.06 9.02
N ALA A 89 9.69 -1.32 8.41
CA ALA A 89 9.30 -1.50 7.01
C ALA A 89 8.78 -0.20 6.40
N ILE A 90 8.75 -0.18 5.06
CA ILE A 90 7.95 0.79 4.31
C ILE A 90 6.89 0.06 3.48
N LYS A 91 5.70 0.65 3.36
CA LYS A 91 4.73 0.35 2.31
C LYS A 91 5.06 1.29 1.15
N ASP A 92 5.67 0.74 0.10
CA ASP A 92 6.20 1.56 -0.99
C ASP A 92 5.20 1.70 -2.13
N TRP A 93 4.69 2.93 -2.26
CA TRP A 93 3.89 3.40 -3.40
C TRP A 93 4.54 4.63 -4.04
N CYS A 94 5.86 4.64 -4.22
CA CYS A 94 6.54 5.76 -4.88
C CYS A 94 6.11 5.95 -6.34
N ASN A 95 5.55 4.92 -6.97
CA ASN A 95 5.09 4.87 -8.36
C ASN A 95 6.19 5.25 -9.39
N ASP A 96 7.43 4.96 -9.03
CA ASP A 96 8.64 5.14 -9.83
C ASP A 96 9.48 3.86 -9.72
N PRO A 97 9.64 3.08 -10.80
CA PRO A 97 10.39 1.82 -10.77
C PRO A 97 11.85 1.98 -10.37
N MET A 98 12.53 3.05 -10.80
CA MET A 98 13.93 3.30 -10.44
C MET A 98 14.08 3.60 -8.95
N LEU A 99 13.17 4.42 -8.42
CA LEU A 99 13.15 4.74 -6.99
C LEU A 99 12.77 3.52 -6.16
N HIS A 100 11.81 2.72 -6.60
CA HIS A 100 11.42 1.46 -5.95
C HIS A 100 12.60 0.48 -5.86
N GLU A 101 13.34 0.29 -6.93
CA GLU A 101 14.55 -0.53 -6.93
C GLU A 101 15.61 0.02 -5.97
N ARG A 102 15.84 1.34 -5.97
CA ARG A 102 16.75 2.00 -5.03
C ARG A 102 16.32 1.77 -3.57
N HIS A 103 15.03 1.88 -3.25
CA HIS A 103 14.51 1.57 -1.92
C HIS A 103 14.84 0.13 -1.52
N ILE A 104 14.54 -0.84 -2.38
CA ILE A 104 14.81 -2.26 -2.10
C ILE A 104 16.30 -2.49 -1.86
N LYS A 105 17.16 -2.07 -2.79
CA LYS A 105 18.61 -2.30 -2.73
C LYS A 105 19.23 -1.65 -1.51
N THR A 106 18.80 -0.44 -1.15
CA THR A 106 19.40 0.29 -0.03
C THR A 106 18.81 -0.13 1.30
N PHE A 107 17.48 -0.08 1.46
CA PHE A 107 16.87 -0.23 2.78
C PHE A 107 16.95 -1.67 3.31
N GLN A 108 16.83 -2.65 2.41
CA GLN A 108 16.99 -4.06 2.80
C GLN A 108 18.45 -4.47 3.08
N SER A 109 19.42 -3.63 2.70
CA SER A 109 20.85 -3.84 2.94
C SER A 109 21.41 -3.03 4.11
N LEU A 110 20.59 -2.24 4.80
CA LEU A 110 21.01 -1.51 5.99
C LEU A 110 21.42 -2.48 7.10
N PRO A 111 22.39 -2.11 8.00
CA PRO A 111 22.75 -2.91 9.17
C PRO A 111 21.54 -3.29 10.03
N ARG A 112 20.62 -2.35 10.25
CA ARG A 112 19.26 -2.60 10.73
C ARG A 112 18.33 -2.58 9.52
N ARG A 113 18.10 -3.76 8.97
CA ARG A 113 17.27 -3.94 7.78
C ARG A 113 15.90 -3.29 7.94
N VAL A 114 15.47 -2.50 6.92
CA VAL A 114 14.10 -1.99 6.76
C VAL A 114 13.47 -2.67 5.56
N ASN A 115 12.39 -3.42 5.78
CA ASN A 115 11.73 -4.18 4.73
C ASN A 115 10.96 -3.26 3.77
N VAL A 116 11.08 -3.51 2.47
CA VAL A 116 10.28 -2.83 1.46
C VAL A 116 9.11 -3.73 1.10
N LEU A 117 7.89 -3.27 1.38
CA LEU A 117 6.64 -3.95 1.06
C LEU A 117 6.03 -3.27 -0.16
N SER A 118 5.96 -3.97 -1.28
CA SER A 118 5.38 -3.41 -2.51
C SER A 118 3.86 -3.22 -2.38
N THR A 119 3.37 -2.09 -2.90
CA THR A 119 1.95 -1.87 -3.17
C THR A 119 1.70 -1.44 -4.62
N HIS A 120 2.66 -1.72 -5.50
CA HIS A 120 2.58 -1.38 -6.93
C HIS A 120 1.67 -2.35 -7.70
N SER A 121 0.40 -2.43 -7.30
CA SER A 121 -0.54 -3.46 -7.78
C SER A 121 -0.93 -3.31 -9.26
N SER A 122 -0.74 -2.14 -9.86
CA SER A 122 -0.96 -1.92 -11.30
C SER A 122 0.15 -2.53 -12.19
N TRP A 123 1.33 -2.81 -11.63
CA TRP A 123 2.49 -3.41 -12.29
C TRP A 123 3.24 -4.39 -11.35
N LEU A 124 2.45 -5.21 -10.63
CA LEU A 124 2.92 -6.00 -9.49
C LEU A 124 4.03 -6.99 -9.85
N MET A 125 3.91 -7.73 -10.95
CA MET A 125 4.93 -8.69 -11.38
C MET A 125 6.28 -8.02 -11.61
N ALA A 126 6.31 -6.85 -12.26
CA ALA A 126 7.54 -6.09 -12.47
C ALA A 126 8.15 -5.61 -11.14
N SER A 127 7.32 -5.14 -10.20
CA SER A 127 7.78 -4.80 -8.86
C SER A 127 8.38 -6.01 -8.13
N LEU A 128 7.75 -7.17 -8.20
CA LEU A 128 8.23 -8.40 -7.55
C LEU A 128 9.55 -8.92 -8.14
N SER A 129 9.85 -8.63 -9.42
CA SER A 129 11.13 -9.00 -10.02
C SER A 129 12.33 -8.31 -9.36
N MET A 130 12.10 -7.18 -8.69
CA MET A 130 13.11 -6.44 -7.91
C MET A 130 13.35 -7.03 -6.52
N LYS A 131 12.60 -8.06 -6.12
CA LYS A 131 12.69 -8.80 -4.84
C LYS A 131 12.44 -7.92 -3.60
N PRO A 132 11.28 -7.21 -3.51
CA PRO A 132 10.85 -6.62 -2.26
C PRO A 132 10.62 -7.71 -1.21
N ALA A 133 10.65 -7.35 0.08
CA ALA A 133 10.48 -8.29 1.18
C ALA A 133 9.06 -8.88 1.29
N GLY A 134 8.07 -8.20 0.70
CA GLY A 134 6.67 -8.64 0.75
C GLY A 134 5.73 -7.69 0.02
N LEU A 135 4.44 -7.88 0.28
CA LEU A 135 3.35 -7.11 -0.28
C LEU A 135 2.51 -6.46 0.83
N LEU A 136 2.04 -5.25 0.58
CA LEU A 136 1.00 -4.59 1.38
C LEU A 136 0.05 -3.85 0.43
N SER A 137 -0.75 -4.61 -0.31
CA SER A 137 -1.54 -4.16 -1.45
C SER A 137 -3.02 -4.01 -1.13
N GLY A 138 -3.65 -2.95 -1.64
CA GLY A 138 -5.11 -2.75 -1.56
C GLY A 138 -5.89 -3.82 -2.34
N ALA A 139 -5.39 -4.24 -3.51
CA ALA A 139 -6.02 -5.29 -4.31
C ALA A 139 -6.08 -6.66 -3.59
N GLY A 140 -5.22 -6.87 -2.58
CA GLY A 140 -5.28 -8.04 -1.70
C GLY A 140 -6.61 -8.21 -0.98
N SER A 141 -7.42 -7.16 -0.83
CA SER A 141 -8.78 -7.26 -0.32
C SER A 141 -9.69 -8.14 -1.19
N VAL A 142 -9.42 -8.24 -2.49
CA VAL A 142 -10.23 -8.98 -3.47
C VAL A 142 -9.52 -10.24 -3.94
N ILE A 143 -8.22 -10.15 -4.23
CA ILE A 143 -7.42 -11.17 -4.93
C ILE A 143 -6.18 -11.60 -4.14
N ALA A 144 -6.30 -11.73 -2.82
CA ALA A 144 -5.18 -12.15 -1.96
C ALA A 144 -4.52 -13.44 -2.46
N ASP A 145 -5.31 -14.44 -2.82
CA ASP A 145 -4.81 -15.75 -3.27
C ASP A 145 -3.93 -15.62 -4.52
N LEU A 146 -4.37 -14.86 -5.52
CA LEU A 146 -3.59 -14.62 -6.74
C LEU A 146 -2.30 -13.83 -6.44
N GLN A 147 -2.35 -12.87 -5.51
CA GLN A 147 -1.15 -12.12 -5.13
C GLN A 147 -0.14 -12.99 -4.37
N VAL A 148 -0.60 -13.87 -3.49
CA VAL A 148 0.25 -14.83 -2.79
C VAL A 148 0.87 -15.82 -3.77
N GLU A 149 0.08 -16.34 -4.72
CA GLU A 149 0.56 -17.24 -5.76
C GLU A 149 1.64 -16.59 -6.63
N LEU A 150 1.39 -15.35 -7.09
CA LEU A 150 2.37 -14.56 -7.85
C LEU A 150 3.65 -14.31 -7.04
N PHE A 151 3.51 -13.88 -5.78
CA PHE A 151 4.65 -13.64 -4.90
C PHE A 151 5.49 -14.92 -4.73
N ASN A 152 4.86 -16.04 -4.44
CA ASN A 152 5.54 -17.31 -4.26
C ASN A 152 6.22 -17.81 -5.54
N ALA A 153 5.61 -17.64 -6.71
CA ALA A 153 6.21 -17.97 -7.99
C ALA A 153 7.49 -17.11 -8.24
N MET A 154 7.41 -15.80 -7.98
CA MET A 154 8.55 -14.90 -8.11
C MET A 154 9.66 -15.20 -7.10
N GLN A 155 9.34 -15.65 -5.88
CA GLN A 155 10.35 -16.03 -4.88
C GLN A 155 11.11 -17.30 -5.29
N ARG A 156 10.48 -18.18 -6.06
CA ARG A 156 11.10 -19.42 -6.61
C ARG A 156 11.73 -19.23 -7.98
N ASP A 157 11.73 -18.00 -8.51
CA ASP A 157 12.16 -17.67 -9.88
C ASP A 157 11.38 -18.48 -10.96
N ASP A 158 10.14 -18.91 -10.67
CA ASP A 158 9.23 -19.59 -11.60
C ASP A 158 8.50 -18.54 -12.48
N LEU A 159 9.19 -18.07 -13.51
CA LEU A 159 8.65 -17.05 -14.40
C LEU A 159 7.46 -17.54 -15.24
N ALA A 160 7.37 -18.84 -15.53
CA ALA A 160 6.25 -19.38 -16.30
C ALA A 160 4.96 -19.29 -15.47
N MET A 161 4.99 -19.77 -14.24
CA MET A 161 3.88 -19.65 -13.31
C MET A 161 3.56 -18.17 -13.02
N ALA A 162 4.58 -17.34 -12.74
CA ALA A 162 4.39 -15.93 -12.46
C ALA A 162 3.64 -15.20 -13.58
N ARG A 163 4.00 -15.45 -14.85
CA ARG A 163 3.29 -14.88 -16.01
C ARG A 163 1.85 -15.35 -16.08
N SER A 164 1.60 -16.65 -15.93
CA SER A 164 0.24 -17.22 -15.94
C SER A 164 -0.66 -16.60 -14.87
N VAL A 165 -0.15 -16.43 -13.64
CA VAL A 165 -0.89 -15.78 -12.55
C VAL A 165 -1.08 -14.27 -12.82
N ASN A 166 -0.04 -13.61 -13.34
CA ASN A 166 -0.12 -12.18 -13.68
C ASN A 166 -1.17 -11.91 -14.78
N ASP A 167 -1.31 -12.80 -15.77
CA ASP A 167 -2.34 -12.69 -16.82
C ASP A 167 -3.76 -12.72 -16.23
N ARG A 168 -3.97 -13.44 -15.14
CA ARG A 168 -5.22 -13.44 -14.39
C ARG A 168 -5.40 -12.16 -13.54
N ILE A 169 -4.32 -11.63 -12.96
CA ILE A 169 -4.34 -10.39 -12.17
C ILE A 169 -4.57 -9.16 -13.06
N TYR A 170 -4.00 -9.15 -14.27
CA TYR A 170 -3.93 -7.98 -15.14
C TYR A 170 -5.29 -7.31 -15.41
N PRO A 171 -6.36 -8.02 -15.84
CA PRO A 171 -7.65 -7.37 -16.10
C PRO A 171 -8.24 -6.67 -14.87
N LEU A 172 -8.04 -7.23 -13.69
CA LEU A 172 -8.49 -6.63 -12.43
C LEU A 172 -7.63 -5.42 -12.03
N ALA A 173 -6.31 -5.51 -12.20
CA ALA A 173 -5.42 -4.39 -11.95
C ALA A 173 -5.78 -3.18 -12.85
N GLN A 174 -6.05 -3.42 -14.14
CA GLN A 174 -6.53 -2.38 -15.06
C GLN A 174 -7.87 -1.79 -14.62
N ALA A 175 -8.80 -2.63 -14.17
CA ALA A 175 -10.11 -2.18 -13.69
C ALA A 175 -10.01 -1.36 -12.40
N PHE A 176 -9.22 -1.80 -11.41
CA PHE A 176 -9.11 -1.13 -10.11
C PHE A 176 -8.42 0.23 -10.18
N TYR A 177 -7.30 0.30 -10.91
CA TYR A 177 -6.37 1.44 -10.86
C TYR A 177 -6.52 2.45 -12.00
N ARG A 178 -7.57 2.32 -12.83
CA ARG A 178 -7.90 3.32 -13.86
C ARG A 178 -8.41 4.63 -13.26
N ALA A 179 -8.37 5.68 -14.06
CA ALA A 179 -9.01 6.96 -13.69
C ALA A 179 -10.55 6.84 -13.64
N PRO A 180 -11.24 7.56 -12.76
CA PRO A 180 -10.68 8.35 -11.66
C PRO A 180 -10.17 7.43 -10.54
N PHE A 181 -8.95 7.68 -10.08
CA PHE A 181 -8.28 6.83 -9.09
C PHE A 181 -8.97 6.81 -7.72
N LEU A 182 -9.72 7.86 -7.39
CA LEU A 182 -10.48 7.94 -6.14
C LEU A 182 -11.51 6.79 -5.98
N ASP A 183 -11.98 6.21 -7.08
CA ASP A 183 -12.93 5.09 -7.08
C ASP A 183 -12.28 3.71 -6.91
N MET A 184 -10.96 3.65 -6.76
CA MET A 184 -10.23 2.39 -6.61
C MET A 184 -10.85 1.46 -5.55
N HIS A 185 -11.07 1.97 -4.35
CA HIS A 185 -11.64 1.16 -3.26
C HIS A 185 -13.14 0.86 -3.46
N ASN A 186 -13.86 1.75 -4.15
CA ASN A 186 -15.24 1.54 -4.52
C ASN A 186 -15.37 0.35 -5.49
N ARG A 187 -14.52 0.32 -6.52
CA ARG A 187 -14.41 -0.81 -7.46
C ARG A 187 -14.09 -2.13 -6.77
N MET A 188 -13.16 -2.12 -5.81
CA MET A 188 -12.83 -3.30 -5.01
C MET A 188 -14.02 -3.78 -4.18
N LYS A 189 -14.80 -2.87 -3.56
CA LYS A 189 -16.02 -3.23 -2.83
C LYS A 189 -17.09 -3.84 -3.74
N GLU A 190 -17.32 -3.29 -4.93
CA GLU A 190 -18.25 -3.88 -5.89
C GLU A 190 -17.80 -5.28 -6.33
N CYS A 191 -16.50 -5.49 -6.53
CA CYS A 191 -15.99 -6.85 -6.79
C CYS A 191 -16.24 -7.81 -5.63
N LEU A 192 -16.13 -7.36 -4.38
CA LEU A 192 -16.47 -8.20 -3.21
C LEU A 192 -17.96 -8.55 -3.19
N VAL A 193 -18.85 -7.63 -3.59
CA VAL A 193 -20.29 -7.90 -3.73
C VAL A 193 -20.52 -8.92 -4.85
N LEU A 194 -19.93 -8.72 -6.02
CA LEU A 194 -20.03 -9.63 -7.15
C LEU A 194 -19.52 -11.05 -6.82
N LEU A 195 -18.55 -11.17 -5.94
CA LEU A 195 -18.01 -12.44 -5.43
C LEU A 195 -18.78 -13.03 -4.24
N GLY A 196 -19.87 -12.37 -3.80
CA GLY A 196 -20.66 -12.81 -2.65
C GLY A 196 -19.94 -12.75 -1.29
N ARG A 197 -18.88 -11.90 -1.20
CA ARG A 197 -18.07 -11.72 0.02
C ARG A 197 -18.49 -10.48 0.83
N LEU A 198 -19.36 -9.65 0.27
CA LEU A 198 -19.91 -8.44 0.89
C LEU A 198 -21.35 -8.26 0.39
N ASP A 199 -22.27 -7.88 1.28
CA ASP A 199 -23.67 -7.71 0.92
C ASP A 199 -23.90 -6.44 0.06
N GLN A 200 -23.19 -5.36 0.37
CA GLN A 200 -23.35 -4.06 -0.28
C GLN A 200 -22.03 -3.30 -0.36
N ALA A 201 -21.79 -2.63 -1.49
CA ALA A 201 -20.65 -1.73 -1.68
C ALA A 201 -20.97 -0.31 -1.21
N ILE A 202 -21.05 -0.12 0.12
CA ILE A 202 -21.34 1.19 0.71
C ILE A 202 -20.07 2.04 0.75
N VAL A 203 -20.17 3.28 0.30
CA VAL A 203 -19.11 4.29 0.37
C VAL A 203 -19.57 5.49 1.20
N ARG A 204 -18.61 6.21 1.76
CA ARG A 204 -18.88 7.44 2.52
C ARG A 204 -18.90 8.65 1.59
N PRO A 205 -19.88 9.56 1.70
CA PRO A 205 -19.85 10.84 0.96
C PRO A 205 -18.52 11.58 1.18
N PRO A 206 -17.97 12.27 0.16
CA PRO A 206 -18.59 12.59 -1.14
C PRO A 206 -18.53 11.48 -2.20
N LEU A 207 -17.90 10.33 -1.92
CA LEU A 207 -17.92 9.19 -2.84
C LEU A 207 -19.35 8.73 -3.09
N GLN A 208 -19.60 8.27 -4.30
CA GLN A 208 -20.90 7.79 -4.74
C GLN A 208 -20.80 6.35 -5.22
N LYS A 209 -21.93 5.65 -5.27
CA LYS A 209 -22.00 4.32 -5.89
C LYS A 209 -21.56 4.40 -7.35
N LEU A 210 -20.86 3.38 -7.83
CA LEU A 210 -20.49 3.27 -9.25
C LEU A 210 -21.71 3.12 -10.13
N GLU A 211 -21.62 3.63 -11.35
CA GLU A 211 -22.62 3.44 -12.39
C GLU A 211 -22.67 1.99 -12.85
N GLU A 212 -23.83 1.55 -13.35
CA GLU A 212 -24.09 0.15 -13.73
C GLU A 212 -23.12 -0.35 -14.83
N ASP A 213 -22.79 0.50 -15.81
CA ASP A 213 -21.85 0.15 -16.88
C ASP A 213 -20.43 -0.10 -16.36
N GLU A 214 -20.07 0.56 -15.27
CA GLU A 214 -18.78 0.33 -14.60
C GLU A 214 -18.79 -0.99 -13.83
N ILE A 215 -19.89 -1.32 -13.15
CA ILE A 215 -20.07 -2.61 -12.46
C ILE A 215 -20.03 -3.78 -13.46
N VAL A 216 -20.64 -3.62 -14.64
CA VAL A 216 -20.55 -4.63 -15.72
C VAL A 216 -19.10 -4.87 -16.15
N LYS A 217 -18.29 -3.82 -16.30
CA LYS A 217 -16.85 -3.97 -16.63
C LYS A 217 -16.07 -4.68 -15.55
N LEU A 218 -16.38 -4.44 -14.26
CA LEU A 218 -15.77 -5.17 -13.13
C LEU A 218 -16.12 -6.66 -13.17
N LYS A 219 -17.38 -6.98 -13.47
CA LYS A 219 -17.81 -8.38 -13.65
C LYS A 219 -17.03 -9.07 -14.77
N GLN A 220 -16.88 -8.41 -15.93
CA GLN A 220 -16.08 -8.92 -17.04
C GLN A 220 -14.62 -9.15 -16.65
N ALA A 221 -14.03 -8.26 -15.85
CA ALA A 221 -12.67 -8.42 -15.35
C ALA A 221 -12.54 -9.61 -14.37
N LEU A 222 -13.55 -9.85 -13.53
CA LEU A 222 -13.59 -11.03 -12.65
C LEU A 222 -13.69 -12.33 -13.44
N VAL A 223 -14.51 -12.38 -14.49
CA VAL A 223 -14.62 -13.53 -15.39
C VAL A 223 -13.29 -13.79 -16.11
N ALA A 224 -12.66 -12.73 -16.66
CA ALA A 224 -11.36 -12.83 -17.33
C ALA A 224 -10.24 -13.31 -16.38
N ALA A 225 -10.33 -12.97 -15.09
CA ALA A 225 -9.42 -13.47 -14.05
C ALA A 225 -9.72 -14.92 -13.60
N GLY A 226 -10.81 -15.53 -14.08
CA GLY A 226 -11.25 -16.85 -13.65
C GLY A 226 -11.73 -16.92 -12.20
N LEU A 227 -12.30 -15.82 -11.70
CA LEU A 227 -12.84 -15.71 -10.33
C LEU A 227 -14.37 -15.77 -10.28
N GLN A 228 -15.02 -15.66 -11.44
CA GLN A 228 -16.46 -15.78 -11.62
C GLN A 228 -16.76 -16.46 -12.95
N ASN A 229 -17.92 -17.14 -13.06
CA ASN A 229 -18.43 -17.77 -14.27
C ASN A 229 -19.32 -16.82 -15.08
#